data_2e4e242f1ef0105e7460ea9e8615d8fb
#
_entry.id   2e4e242f1ef0105e7460ea9e8615d8fb
#
_cell.length_a   1.000
_cell.length_b   1.000
_cell.length_c   1.000
_cell.angle_alpha   90.00
_cell.angle_beta   90.00
_cell.angle_gamma   90.00
#
_symmetry.space_group_name_H-M   'P 1'
#
loop_
_entity.id
_entity.type
_entity.pdbx_description
1 polymer ?
#
loop_
_entity_poly.entity_id
_entity_poly.type
_entity_poly.pdbx_seq_one_letter_code
_entity_poly.pdbx_strand_id
1 'polypeptide(L)'
;MKEIQLKGGDVHGIVNVVGSTIARKCGQGVYIHSGPEQAVASTKAFTNMVASLLLFAIRIGRTRNFSREKGQSIIKDFERVPELIENYLANPGPIDEAVELVKDAKSVLFLGRGLSAPVASEGALKL
;
A
#
# COMPACT_ATOMS: atom_id res chain seq x y z
N MET A 1 10.42 17.50 1.11
CA MET A 1 9.25 18.31 0.71
C MET A 1 9.62 19.75 0.41
N LYS A 2 10.05 20.56 1.39
CA LYS A 2 10.39 21.97 1.17
C LYS A 2 11.41 22.20 0.03
N GLU A 3 12.47 21.40 -0.04
CA GLU A 3 13.49 21.51 -1.07
C GLU A 3 12.93 21.25 -2.48
N ILE A 4 12.04 20.26 -2.63
CA ILE A 4 11.37 19.96 -3.90
C ILE A 4 10.49 21.14 -4.33
N GLN A 5 9.69 21.67 -3.40
CA GLN A 5 8.82 22.82 -3.65
C GLN A 5 9.62 24.09 -4.00
N LEU A 6 10.76 24.34 -3.31
CA LEU A 6 11.67 25.46 -3.64
C LEU A 6 12.28 25.33 -5.04
N LYS A 7 12.44 24.13 -5.55
CA LYS A 7 12.90 23.84 -6.92
C LYS A 7 11.77 23.78 -7.95
N GLY A 8 10.55 24.19 -7.59
CA GLY A 8 9.39 24.19 -8.49
C GLY A 8 8.74 22.82 -8.71
N GLY A 9 9.07 21.82 -7.90
CA GLY A 9 8.45 20.50 -7.98
C GLY A 9 7.16 20.41 -7.15
N ASP A 10 6.20 19.63 -7.65
CA ASP A 10 4.96 19.33 -6.97
C ASP A 10 5.15 18.20 -5.95
N VAL A 11 4.51 18.35 -4.79
CA VAL A 11 4.50 17.34 -3.73
C VAL A 11 3.07 16.98 -3.38
N HIS A 12 2.73 15.71 -3.55
CA HIS A 12 1.41 15.17 -3.24
C HIS A 12 1.49 14.24 -2.04
N GLY A 13 0.50 14.33 -1.16
CA GLY A 13 0.39 13.48 0.04
C GLY A 13 -0.64 12.36 -0.14
N ILE A 14 -0.27 11.13 0.21
CA ILE A 14 -1.23 10.06 0.47
C ILE A 14 -1.20 9.85 1.98
N VAL A 15 -2.25 10.29 2.66
CA VAL A 15 -2.25 10.39 4.13
C VAL A 15 -3.54 9.83 4.73
N ASN A 16 -3.44 9.28 5.93
CA ASN A 16 -4.59 8.76 6.65
C ASN A 16 -5.24 9.82 7.56
N VAL A 17 -4.42 10.66 8.19
CA VAL A 17 -4.90 11.61 9.20
C VAL A 17 -5.15 12.98 8.57
N VAL A 18 -6.41 13.40 8.57
CA VAL A 18 -6.83 14.74 8.12
C VAL A 18 -6.13 15.80 8.98
N GLY A 19 -5.60 16.84 8.32
CA GLY A 19 -4.89 17.91 9.01
C GLY A 19 -3.52 17.52 9.58
N SER A 20 -2.98 16.35 9.24
CA SER A 20 -1.62 15.96 9.63
C SER A 20 -0.58 16.94 9.10
N THR A 21 0.62 16.92 9.67
CA THR A 21 1.73 17.78 9.22
C THR A 21 2.05 17.58 7.74
N ILE A 22 1.99 16.32 7.26
CA ILE A 22 2.23 16.01 5.85
C ILE A 22 1.10 16.61 5.00
N ALA A 23 -0.17 16.39 5.37
CA ALA A 23 -1.32 16.94 4.65
C ALA A 23 -1.22 18.46 4.50
N ARG A 24 -0.94 19.17 5.60
CA ARG A 24 -0.81 20.65 5.59
C ARG A 24 0.37 21.15 4.75
N LYS A 25 1.47 20.41 4.73
CA LYS A 25 2.67 20.83 3.99
C LYS A 25 2.61 20.50 2.50
N CYS A 26 1.91 19.43 2.11
CA CYS A 26 1.70 19.12 0.70
C CYS A 26 0.66 20.06 0.07
N GLY A 27 -0.39 20.40 0.82
CA GLY A 27 -1.51 21.20 0.34
C GLY A 27 -2.41 20.49 -0.69
N GLN A 28 -1.98 19.35 -1.20
CA GLN A 28 -2.68 18.54 -2.20
C GLN A 28 -2.38 17.05 -2.03
N GLY A 29 -3.30 16.20 -2.48
CA GLY A 29 -3.16 14.74 -2.36
C GLY A 29 -4.50 14.07 -2.06
N VAL A 30 -4.45 12.91 -1.45
CA VAL A 30 -5.62 12.12 -1.10
C VAL A 30 -5.58 11.65 0.35
N TYR A 31 -6.75 11.57 0.97
CA TYR A 31 -6.95 10.92 2.26
C TYR A 31 -7.42 9.49 2.03
N ILE A 32 -6.77 8.53 2.69
CA ILE A 32 -7.13 7.11 2.55
C ILE A 32 -8.27 6.67 3.48
N HIS A 33 -8.63 7.47 4.47
CA HIS A 33 -9.74 7.24 5.39
C HIS A 33 -9.77 5.83 6.03
N SER A 34 -8.61 5.27 6.35
CA SER A 34 -8.50 3.94 6.98
C SER A 34 -8.90 3.92 8.46
N GLY A 35 -9.22 5.07 9.02
CA GLY A 35 -9.43 5.22 10.45
C GLY A 35 -8.13 5.14 11.27
N PRO A 36 -8.19 5.20 12.60
CA PRO A 36 -7.01 5.15 13.45
C PRO A 36 -6.35 3.77 13.38
N GLU A 37 -5.04 3.74 13.25
CA GLU A 37 -4.22 2.53 13.41
C GLU A 37 -4.11 2.22 14.90
N GLN A 38 -4.36 0.98 15.31
CA GLN A 38 -4.29 0.57 16.73
C GLN A 38 -2.95 -0.08 17.07
N ALA A 39 -2.28 -0.67 16.11
CA ALA A 39 -0.96 -1.24 16.24
C ALA A 39 0.14 -0.23 15.87
N VAL A 40 1.35 -0.44 16.38
CA VAL A 40 2.53 0.32 15.94
C VAL A 40 2.83 0.05 14.47
N ALA A 41 2.70 -1.20 14.05
CA ALA A 41 2.84 -1.59 12.65
C ALA A 41 1.63 -1.14 11.81
N SER A 42 1.88 -0.45 10.70
CA SER A 42 0.84 -0.09 9.75
C SER A 42 0.33 -1.34 9.03
N THR A 43 -0.97 -1.55 9.02
CA THR A 43 -1.64 -2.69 8.35
C THR A 43 -2.63 -2.19 7.31
N LYS A 44 -3.83 -1.83 7.72
CA LYS A 44 -4.89 -1.31 6.82
C LYS A 44 -4.48 -0.02 6.10
N ALA A 45 -3.72 0.86 6.75
CA ALA A 45 -3.24 2.08 6.12
C ALA A 45 -2.26 1.77 4.98
N PHE A 46 -1.35 0.80 5.16
CA PHE A 46 -0.47 0.34 4.09
C PHE A 46 -1.26 -0.18 2.88
N THR A 47 -2.22 -1.08 3.09
CA THR A 47 -3.06 -1.63 2.03
C THR A 47 -3.80 -0.52 1.26
N ASN A 48 -4.39 0.45 1.97
CA ASN A 48 -5.09 1.56 1.35
C ASN A 48 -4.17 2.57 0.65
N MET A 49 -2.92 2.73 1.11
CA MET A 49 -1.91 3.51 0.38
C MET A 49 -1.55 2.84 -0.95
N VAL A 50 -1.34 1.52 -0.96
CA VAL A 50 -1.08 0.76 -2.19
C VAL A 50 -2.26 0.86 -3.15
N ALA A 51 -3.50 0.73 -2.65
CA ALA A 51 -4.72 0.93 -3.42
C ALA A 51 -4.78 2.33 -4.06
N SER A 52 -4.50 3.37 -3.27
CA SER A 52 -4.48 4.76 -3.76
C SER A 52 -3.41 4.98 -4.83
N LEU A 53 -2.23 4.39 -4.66
CA LEU A 53 -1.14 4.45 -5.65
C LEU A 53 -1.52 3.73 -6.95
N LEU A 54 -2.22 2.59 -6.88
CA LEU A 54 -2.72 1.89 -8.06
C LEU A 54 -3.71 2.75 -8.85
N LEU A 55 -4.70 3.35 -8.16
CA LEU A 55 -5.67 4.25 -8.80
C LEU A 55 -4.98 5.47 -9.42
N PHE A 56 -3.99 6.03 -8.74
CA PHE A 56 -3.18 7.12 -9.25
C PHE A 56 -2.38 6.71 -10.51
N ALA A 57 -1.76 5.53 -10.50
CA ALA A 57 -1.05 4.98 -11.64
C ALA A 57 -1.97 4.77 -12.86
N ILE A 58 -3.18 4.23 -12.63
CA ILE A 58 -4.20 4.11 -13.69
C ILE A 58 -4.56 5.49 -14.22
N ARG A 59 -4.81 6.48 -13.36
CA ARG A 59 -5.17 7.84 -13.77
C ARG A 59 -4.08 8.47 -14.63
N ILE A 60 -2.81 8.42 -14.20
CA ILE A 60 -1.68 8.93 -15.00
C ILE A 60 -1.53 8.14 -16.31
N GLY A 61 -1.60 6.82 -16.24
CA GLY A 61 -1.53 5.96 -17.42
C GLY A 61 -2.58 6.35 -18.49
N ARG A 62 -3.79 6.67 -18.04
CA ARG A 62 -4.90 7.13 -18.90
C ARG A 62 -4.66 8.49 -19.58
N THR A 63 -3.82 9.33 -19.01
CA THR A 63 -3.41 10.58 -19.67
C THR A 63 -2.30 10.38 -20.71
N ARG A 64 -1.79 9.15 -20.87
CA ARG A 64 -0.72 8.77 -21.79
C ARG A 64 -1.22 7.65 -22.73
N ASN A 65 -0.61 6.48 -22.63
CA ASN A 65 -0.81 5.37 -23.58
C ASN A 65 -1.64 4.21 -23.02
N PHE A 66 -2.29 4.39 -21.87
CA PHE A 66 -3.04 3.34 -21.22
C PHE A 66 -4.49 3.30 -21.71
N SER A 67 -4.90 2.23 -22.40
CA SER A 67 -6.24 2.14 -22.98
C SER A 67 -7.34 2.12 -21.92
N ARG A 68 -8.54 2.54 -22.30
CA ARG A 68 -9.71 2.53 -21.43
C ARG A 68 -10.05 1.10 -20.98
N GLU A 69 -10.04 0.17 -21.91
CA GLU A 69 -10.37 -1.24 -21.70
C GLU A 69 -9.43 -1.87 -20.67
N LYS A 70 -8.12 -1.61 -20.80
CA LYS A 70 -7.11 -2.08 -19.84
C LYS A 70 -7.32 -1.46 -18.47
N GLY A 71 -7.63 -0.17 -18.39
CA GLY A 71 -7.95 0.49 -17.12
C GLY A 71 -9.18 -0.11 -16.45
N GLN A 72 -10.26 -0.35 -17.21
CA GLN A 72 -11.47 -0.99 -16.70
C GLN A 72 -11.24 -2.43 -16.23
N SER A 73 -10.44 -3.21 -16.98
CA SER A 73 -10.08 -4.57 -16.55
C SER A 73 -9.37 -4.57 -15.20
N ILE A 74 -8.38 -3.70 -15.01
CA ILE A 74 -7.65 -3.63 -13.73
C ILE A 74 -8.58 -3.18 -12.59
N ILE A 75 -9.46 -2.21 -12.82
CA ILE A 75 -10.43 -1.77 -11.79
C ILE A 75 -11.35 -2.94 -11.42
N LYS A 76 -11.86 -3.68 -12.39
CA LYS A 76 -12.72 -4.85 -12.14
C LYS A 76 -11.99 -5.94 -11.33
N ASP A 77 -10.73 -6.19 -11.61
CA ASP A 77 -9.93 -7.13 -10.84
C ASP A 77 -9.67 -6.58 -9.41
N PHE A 78 -9.46 -5.28 -9.29
CA PHE A 78 -9.23 -4.62 -8.02
C PHE A 78 -10.48 -4.62 -7.10
N GLU A 79 -11.67 -4.52 -7.66
CA GLU A 79 -12.95 -4.62 -6.91
C GLU A 79 -13.13 -5.97 -6.22
N ARG A 80 -12.43 -7.03 -6.67
CA ARG A 80 -12.44 -8.36 -6.07
C ARG A 80 -11.47 -8.54 -4.90
N VAL A 81 -10.53 -7.60 -4.73
CA VAL A 81 -9.46 -7.73 -3.72
C VAL A 81 -10.00 -7.87 -2.29
N PRO A 82 -11.04 -7.14 -1.84
CA PRO A 82 -11.58 -7.33 -0.50
C PRO A 82 -12.07 -8.76 -0.24
N GLU A 83 -12.81 -9.34 -1.18
CA GLU A 83 -13.28 -10.73 -1.10
C GLU A 83 -12.11 -11.74 -1.05
N LEU A 84 -11.09 -11.51 -1.88
CA LEU A 84 -9.90 -12.37 -1.89
C LEU A 84 -9.13 -12.31 -0.56
N ILE A 85 -9.03 -11.12 0.04
CA ILE A 85 -8.42 -10.95 1.36
C ILE A 85 -9.25 -11.65 2.44
N GLU A 86 -10.57 -11.49 2.42
CA GLU A 86 -11.48 -12.14 3.37
C GLU A 86 -11.37 -13.66 3.29
N ASN A 87 -11.39 -14.21 2.08
CA ASN A 87 -11.21 -15.65 1.86
C ASN A 87 -9.85 -16.17 2.34
N TYR A 88 -8.79 -15.39 2.11
CA TYR A 88 -7.45 -15.74 2.57
C TYR A 88 -7.37 -15.74 4.10
N LEU A 89 -7.93 -14.74 4.76
CA LEU A 89 -7.94 -14.63 6.22
C LEU A 89 -8.83 -15.69 6.89
N ALA A 90 -9.86 -16.16 6.19
CA ALA A 90 -10.70 -17.26 6.68
C ALA A 90 -9.99 -18.63 6.66
N ASN A 91 -8.90 -18.77 5.89
CA ASN A 91 -8.14 -20.00 5.72
C ASN A 91 -6.64 -19.79 5.94
N PRO A 92 -6.19 -19.49 7.18
CA PRO A 92 -4.82 -19.10 7.48
C PRO A 92 -3.81 -20.26 7.51
N GLY A 93 -4.22 -21.49 7.20
CA GLY A 93 -3.40 -22.69 7.33
C GLY A 93 -1.95 -22.58 6.84
N PRO A 94 -1.66 -22.04 5.63
CA PRO A 94 -0.29 -21.84 5.18
C PRO A 94 0.51 -20.84 6.03
N ILE A 95 -0.18 -19.87 6.65
CA ILE A 95 0.46 -18.90 7.58
C ILE A 95 0.80 -19.62 8.88
N ASP A 96 -0.12 -20.42 9.42
CA ASP A 96 0.09 -21.17 10.66
C ASP A 96 1.28 -22.15 10.52
N GLU A 97 1.37 -22.84 9.38
CA GLU A 97 2.53 -23.68 9.07
C GLU A 97 3.85 -22.88 9.02
N ALA A 98 3.84 -21.71 8.40
CA ALA A 98 5.01 -20.83 8.35
C ALA A 98 5.38 -20.30 9.74
N VAL A 99 4.41 -19.95 10.58
CA VAL A 99 4.63 -19.51 11.98
C VAL A 99 5.32 -20.63 12.77
N GLU A 100 4.85 -21.86 12.66
CA GLU A 100 5.49 -23.00 13.36
C GLU A 100 6.96 -23.20 12.97
N LEU A 101 7.31 -22.92 11.70
CA LEU A 101 8.69 -23.02 11.22
C LEU A 101 9.61 -21.90 11.74
N VAL A 102 9.07 -20.71 12.02
CA VAL A 102 9.90 -19.54 12.31
C VAL A 102 9.77 -19.03 13.75
N LYS A 103 8.79 -19.49 14.54
CA LYS A 103 8.51 -18.95 15.89
C LYS A 103 9.69 -18.98 16.85
N ASP A 104 10.60 -19.97 16.72
CA ASP A 104 11.78 -20.12 17.56
C ASP A 104 13.07 -19.65 16.87
N ALA A 105 12.96 -19.07 15.67
CA ALA A 105 14.11 -18.60 14.91
C ALA A 105 14.67 -17.31 15.53
N LYS A 106 15.99 -17.21 15.67
CA LYS A 106 16.66 -15.99 16.16
C LYS A 106 16.58 -14.83 15.16
N SER A 107 16.38 -15.11 13.90
CA SER A 107 16.23 -14.13 12.83
C SER A 107 15.51 -14.77 11.65
N VAL A 108 14.77 -13.95 10.90
CA VAL A 108 14.05 -14.32 9.68
C VAL A 108 14.48 -13.39 8.57
N LEU A 109 14.78 -13.95 7.40
CA LEU A 109 15.17 -13.19 6.22
C LEU A 109 14.01 -13.15 5.23
N PHE A 110 13.55 -11.93 4.91
CA PHE A 110 12.52 -11.70 3.90
C PHE A 110 13.17 -11.39 2.56
N LEU A 111 12.85 -12.15 1.54
CA LEU A 111 13.42 -12.01 0.20
C LEU A 111 12.34 -11.64 -0.81
N GLY A 112 12.65 -10.69 -1.68
CA GLY A 112 11.77 -10.27 -2.76
C GLY A 112 12.56 -9.68 -3.93
N ARG A 113 12.03 -9.81 -5.15
CA ARG A 113 12.60 -9.23 -6.37
C ARG A 113 11.55 -8.43 -7.12
N GLY A 114 11.96 -7.33 -7.76
CA GLY A 114 11.05 -6.47 -8.50
C GLY A 114 9.96 -5.91 -7.59
N LEU A 115 8.69 -6.09 -7.94
CA LEU A 115 7.54 -5.62 -7.17
C LEU A 115 7.37 -6.32 -5.81
N SER A 116 7.97 -7.50 -5.63
CA SER A 116 7.94 -8.21 -4.36
C SER A 116 8.99 -7.72 -3.36
N ALA A 117 9.99 -6.96 -3.79
CA ALA A 117 11.02 -6.44 -2.88
C ALA A 117 10.45 -5.47 -1.83
N PRO A 118 9.66 -4.43 -2.17
CA PRO A 118 9.02 -3.59 -1.17
C PRO A 118 8.03 -4.36 -0.27
N VAL A 119 7.35 -5.39 -0.79
CA VAL A 119 6.46 -6.25 0.02
C VAL A 119 7.27 -7.05 1.04
N ALA A 120 8.41 -7.61 0.64
CA ALA A 120 9.31 -8.33 1.55
C ALA A 120 9.86 -7.38 2.64
N SER A 121 10.24 -6.16 2.27
CA SER A 121 10.69 -5.13 3.24
C SER A 121 9.58 -4.74 4.22
N GLU A 122 8.35 -4.61 3.76
CA GLU A 122 7.20 -4.33 4.61
C GLU A 122 6.90 -5.51 5.56
N GLY A 123 7.01 -6.75 5.08
CA GLY A 123 6.90 -7.94 5.93
C GLY A 123 7.97 -7.97 7.01
N ALA A 124 9.22 -7.69 6.67
CA ALA A 124 10.31 -7.59 7.63
C ALA A 124 10.11 -6.49 8.69
N LEU A 125 9.47 -5.39 8.31
CA LEU A 125 9.13 -4.30 9.23
C LEU A 125 8.04 -4.71 10.23
N LYS A 126 7.13 -5.64 9.86
CA LYS A 126 6.05 -6.11 10.74
C LYS A 126 6.52 -7.14 11.76
N LEU A 127 7.48 -7.99 11.43
CA LEU A 127 8.03 -9.02 12.30
C LEU A 127 9.08 -8.45 13.26
#